data_b87247d3daca836823ab25442bebc27e
#
_entry.id   b87247d3daca836823ab25442bebc27e
#
_cell.length_a   1.000
_cell.length_b   1.000
_cell.length_c   1.000
_cell.angle_alpha   90.00
_cell.angle_beta   90.00
_cell.angle_gamma   90.00
#
_symmetry.space_group_name_H-M   'P 1'
#
loop_
_entity.id
_entity.type
_entity.pdbx_description
1 polymer ?
#
loop_
_entity_poly.entity_id
_entity_poly.type
_entity_poly.pdbx_seq_one_letter_code
_entity_poly.pdbx_strand_id
1 'polypeptide(L)'
;GTITQGNLSLVEFITGNGEIVDSIQSREFIEAITLNNLAKISSEGKAIGSNNMDRALLSYAIDHGYNDSDNDPEKVEEISGFDSEKKCATVKLKNGLVYWKGATENIIDKVTHYMLPDGEEREFTKADKDKVEEQMHAQAKRTMKLLSVAKISDGKTVLMAVLCLRDNVRTDAVETVQILNDAGIQVVMVTGDAEETAVAIAKEAGILADEKKDVVLTHEEMEKLSDEELKKVLPNLRVVSRAKPLDKKRLVSLSQQIDNVCGMTGDGVNDAPALKQADIGFAMGDGTAVAQEAGDVVILNNSLTSIKDCVLNSRTMAKSVGKFLIFQLTVNISTLLMNIIAPILGWTEPFSIVQILWINLIMDTLAAMAFGGEPILDRYMKDQPAKRTDNILTPYIKSAIGVSAIFITLGSILILENIGGIT
;
A
#
# COMPACT_ATOMS: atom_id res chain seq x y z
N GLY A 1 -2.93 -4.60 5.31
CA GLY A 1 -2.69 -4.19 4.44
C GLY A 1 -2.53 -3.34 3.21
N THR A 2 -1.75 -2.26 3.25
CA THR A 2 -1.56 -1.40 2.06
C THR A 2 -0.72 -2.09 0.97
N ILE A 3 0.36 -2.77 1.35
CA ILE A 3 1.29 -3.47 0.42
C ILE A 3 0.87 -4.92 0.22
N THR A 4 0.31 -5.54 1.25
CA THR A 4 -0.20 -6.90 1.23
C THR A 4 -1.71 -6.92 1.01
N GLN A 5 -2.25 -8.07 0.63
CA GLN A 5 -3.70 -8.22 0.37
C GLN A 5 -4.57 -8.08 1.63
N GLY A 6 -3.96 -8.16 2.84
CA GLY A 6 -4.69 -8.18 4.11
C GLY A 6 -5.42 -9.50 4.36
N ASN A 7 -5.26 -10.47 3.47
CA ASN A 7 -5.85 -11.79 3.53
C ASN A 7 -4.75 -12.85 3.56
N LEU A 8 -4.89 -13.81 4.49
CA LEU A 8 -4.03 -14.97 4.51
C LEU A 8 -4.38 -15.90 3.34
N SER A 9 -3.36 -16.50 2.75
CA SER A 9 -3.48 -17.60 1.80
C SER A 9 -2.68 -18.78 2.31
N LEU A 10 -3.22 -19.99 2.14
CA LEU A 10 -2.52 -21.23 2.42
C LEU A 10 -1.60 -21.52 1.23
N VAL A 11 -0.30 -21.60 1.47
CA VAL A 11 0.72 -21.61 0.40
C VAL A 11 1.41 -22.96 0.31
N GLU A 12 1.83 -23.50 1.45
CA GLU A 12 2.62 -24.73 1.55
C GLU A 12 2.18 -25.53 2.77
N PHE A 13 2.53 -26.81 2.80
CA PHE A 13 2.27 -27.71 3.91
C PHE A 13 3.55 -28.43 4.31
N ILE A 14 3.78 -28.58 5.62
CA ILE A 14 4.83 -29.45 6.13
C ILE A 14 4.13 -30.75 6.57
N THR A 15 4.52 -31.84 5.96
CA THR A 15 4.05 -33.19 6.31
C THR A 15 4.76 -33.72 7.55
N GLY A 16 4.24 -34.76 8.18
CA GLY A 16 4.83 -35.27 9.41
C GLY A 16 6.24 -35.89 9.27
N ASN A 17 6.69 -36.19 8.05
CA ASN A 17 8.09 -36.60 7.80
C ASN A 17 9.03 -35.41 7.50
N GLY A 18 8.53 -34.16 7.60
CA GLY A 18 9.28 -32.94 7.36
C GLY A 18 9.39 -32.55 5.89
N GLU A 19 8.67 -33.17 4.95
CA GLU A 19 8.63 -32.73 3.54
C GLU A 19 7.68 -31.55 3.37
N ILE A 20 8.05 -30.63 2.47
CA ILE A 20 7.18 -29.53 2.06
C ILE A 20 6.45 -29.94 0.80
N VAL A 21 5.13 -29.78 0.80
CA VAL A 21 4.27 -30.06 -0.33
C VAL A 21 3.36 -28.87 -0.63
N ASP A 22 3.02 -28.66 -1.90
CA ASP A 22 2.24 -27.51 -2.34
C ASP A 22 0.72 -27.73 -2.14
N SER A 23 0.28 -28.99 -2.03
CA SER A 23 -1.13 -29.30 -1.82
C SER A 23 -1.36 -30.63 -1.08
N ILE A 24 -2.45 -30.70 -0.32
CA ILE A 24 -2.99 -31.92 0.26
C ILE A 24 -4.49 -31.97 -0.10
N GLN A 25 -4.86 -32.94 -0.94
CA GLN A 25 -6.22 -33.04 -1.51
C GLN A 25 -7.03 -34.19 -0.94
N SER A 26 -6.53 -34.87 0.13
CA SER A 26 -7.28 -35.93 0.72
C SER A 26 -8.63 -35.45 1.26
N ARG A 27 -9.69 -36.19 1.00
CA ARG A 27 -11.05 -35.83 1.43
C ARG A 27 -11.12 -35.59 2.94
N GLU A 28 -10.41 -36.42 3.70
CA GLU A 28 -10.38 -36.33 5.16
C GLU A 28 -9.70 -35.02 5.62
N PHE A 29 -8.63 -34.57 4.94
CA PHE A 29 -7.98 -33.31 5.25
C PHE A 29 -8.90 -32.11 4.94
N ILE A 30 -9.58 -32.13 3.79
CA ILE A 30 -10.55 -31.07 3.42
C ILE A 30 -11.68 -31.03 4.46
N GLU A 31 -12.22 -32.19 4.88
CA GLU A 31 -13.25 -32.27 5.93
C GLU A 31 -12.73 -31.67 7.26
N ALA A 32 -11.49 -31.99 7.66
CA ALA A 32 -10.91 -31.49 8.90
C ALA A 32 -10.78 -29.95 8.94
N ILE A 33 -10.42 -29.31 7.82
CA ILE A 33 -10.26 -27.85 7.76
C ILE A 33 -11.58 -27.11 7.53
N THR A 34 -12.61 -27.77 7.00
CA THR A 34 -13.92 -27.16 6.72
C THR A 34 -14.91 -27.34 7.86
N LEU A 35 -14.98 -28.50 8.52
CA LEU A 35 -15.83 -28.71 9.71
C LEU A 35 -15.36 -27.86 10.91
N ASN A 36 -14.04 -27.68 11.06
CA ASN A 36 -13.46 -26.86 12.11
C ASN A 36 -13.23 -25.41 11.59
N ASN A 37 -14.27 -24.76 11.05
CA ASN A 37 -14.15 -23.48 10.37
C ASN A 37 -15.39 -22.62 10.64
N LEU A 38 -15.18 -21.32 10.92
CA LEU A 38 -16.24 -20.33 11.15
C LEU A 38 -16.57 -19.51 9.91
N ALA A 39 -15.77 -19.60 8.84
CA ALA A 39 -16.05 -18.94 7.58
C ALA A 39 -17.19 -19.68 6.83
N LYS A 40 -17.85 -18.96 5.93
CA LYS A 40 -18.97 -19.47 5.12
C LYS A 40 -18.72 -19.17 3.63
N ILE A 41 -19.38 -19.91 2.76
CA ILE A 41 -19.36 -19.63 1.32
C ILE A 41 -20.43 -18.58 1.02
N SER A 42 -20.06 -17.52 0.32
CA SER A 42 -20.99 -16.49 -0.16
C SER A 42 -21.80 -16.98 -1.37
N SER A 43 -22.84 -16.23 -1.75
CA SER A 43 -23.60 -16.48 -2.98
C SER A 43 -22.75 -16.41 -4.27
N GLU A 44 -21.56 -15.77 -4.21
CA GLU A 44 -20.61 -15.70 -5.31
C GLU A 44 -19.57 -16.85 -5.28
N GLY A 45 -19.69 -17.82 -4.36
CA GLY A 45 -18.75 -18.93 -4.22
C GLY A 45 -17.42 -18.57 -3.52
N LYS A 46 -17.35 -17.43 -2.81
CA LYS A 46 -16.14 -16.98 -2.12
C LYS A 46 -16.22 -17.23 -0.61
N ALA A 47 -15.10 -17.52 0.03
CA ALA A 47 -15.02 -17.64 1.48
C ALA A 47 -15.17 -16.28 2.16
N ILE A 48 -16.14 -16.16 3.08
CA ILE A 48 -16.41 -14.94 3.86
C ILE A 48 -16.42 -15.26 5.36
N GLY A 49 -15.96 -14.34 6.19
CA GLY A 49 -15.91 -14.49 7.65
C GLY A 49 -14.98 -13.48 8.29
N SER A 50 -15.07 -13.32 9.61
CA SER A 50 -14.24 -12.38 10.37
C SER A 50 -12.82 -12.90 10.63
N ASN A 51 -12.62 -14.22 10.66
CA ASN A 51 -11.32 -14.83 10.90
C ASN A 51 -10.57 -15.08 9.58
N ASN A 52 -9.42 -14.41 9.41
CA ASN A 52 -8.60 -14.52 8.20
C ASN A 52 -8.02 -15.93 7.98
N MET A 53 -7.68 -16.66 9.06
CA MET A 53 -7.22 -18.05 8.94
C MET A 53 -8.32 -18.97 8.43
N ASP A 54 -9.51 -18.86 9.02
CA ASP A 54 -10.65 -19.67 8.62
C ASP A 54 -11.07 -19.39 7.17
N ARG A 55 -11.03 -18.11 6.74
CA ARG A 55 -11.25 -17.77 5.33
C ARG A 55 -10.22 -18.40 4.41
N ALA A 56 -8.93 -18.36 4.79
CA ALA A 56 -7.86 -18.95 3.99
C ALA A 56 -8.03 -20.46 3.81
N LEU A 57 -8.40 -21.16 4.88
CA LEU A 57 -8.64 -22.60 4.85
C LEU A 57 -9.87 -22.96 3.99
N LEU A 58 -10.95 -22.20 4.14
CA LEU A 58 -12.16 -22.42 3.34
C LEU A 58 -11.92 -22.08 1.87
N SER A 59 -11.16 -20.99 1.57
CA SER A 59 -10.78 -20.65 0.19
C SER A 59 -9.98 -21.80 -0.46
N TYR A 60 -8.99 -22.32 0.27
CA TYR A 60 -8.23 -23.47 -0.19
C TYR A 60 -9.12 -24.69 -0.49
N ALA A 61 -10.08 -25.00 0.39
CA ALA A 61 -11.00 -26.10 0.18
C ALA A 61 -11.87 -25.89 -1.07
N ILE A 62 -12.40 -24.67 -1.29
CA ILE A 62 -13.19 -24.31 -2.47
C ILE A 62 -12.37 -24.49 -3.76
N ASP A 63 -11.12 -24.01 -3.78
CA ASP A 63 -10.22 -24.14 -4.92
C ASP A 63 -9.91 -25.62 -5.27
N HIS A 64 -10.08 -26.53 -4.29
CA HIS A 64 -9.94 -27.99 -4.46
C HIS A 64 -11.28 -28.72 -4.56
N GLY A 65 -12.35 -28.02 -4.95
CA GLY A 65 -13.64 -28.60 -5.32
C GLY A 65 -14.62 -28.82 -4.17
N TYR A 66 -14.35 -28.27 -2.98
CA TYR A 66 -15.27 -28.33 -1.86
C TYR A 66 -16.49 -27.44 -2.06
N ASN A 67 -17.68 -27.97 -1.73
CA ASN A 67 -18.94 -27.22 -1.70
C ASN A 67 -19.64 -27.43 -0.32
N ASP A 68 -20.49 -26.50 0.08
CA ASP A 68 -21.24 -26.59 1.35
C ASP A 68 -22.08 -27.86 1.48
N SER A 69 -22.51 -28.45 0.37
CA SER A 69 -23.23 -29.72 0.32
C SER A 69 -22.38 -30.93 0.72
N ASP A 70 -21.05 -30.79 0.75
CA ASP A 70 -20.13 -31.86 1.10
C ASP A 70 -20.02 -32.05 2.62
N ASN A 71 -20.37 -31.04 3.39
CA ASN A 71 -20.47 -31.10 4.84
C ASN A 71 -21.83 -31.64 5.26
N ASP A 72 -21.80 -32.68 6.06
CA ASP A 72 -22.98 -33.24 6.73
C ASP A 72 -23.00 -32.80 8.20
N PRO A 73 -23.76 -31.75 8.56
CA PRO A 73 -23.84 -31.26 9.93
C PRO A 73 -24.31 -32.34 10.93
N GLU A 74 -25.03 -33.36 10.46
CA GLU A 74 -25.51 -34.44 11.30
C GLU A 74 -24.39 -35.36 11.81
N LYS A 75 -23.22 -35.35 11.16
CA LYS A 75 -22.03 -36.07 11.64
C LYS A 75 -21.37 -35.43 12.85
N VAL A 76 -21.59 -34.16 13.08
CA VAL A 76 -20.93 -33.41 14.16
C VAL A 76 -21.67 -33.68 15.49
N GLU A 77 -20.91 -34.05 16.52
CA GLU A 77 -21.41 -34.20 17.89
C GLU A 77 -21.21 -32.92 18.68
N GLU A 78 -20.00 -32.34 18.63
CA GLU A 78 -19.61 -31.14 19.39
C GLU A 78 -18.59 -30.28 18.62
N ILE A 79 -18.76 -28.98 18.70
CA ILE A 79 -17.79 -28.00 18.19
C ILE A 79 -17.29 -27.17 19.38
N SER A 80 -16.00 -27.28 19.69
CA SER A 80 -15.33 -26.37 20.60
C SER A 80 -14.59 -25.31 19.80
N GLY A 81 -15.07 -24.06 19.85
CA GLY A 81 -14.45 -22.94 19.17
C GLY A 81 -13.02 -22.67 19.66
N PHE A 82 -12.36 -21.67 19.07
CA PHE A 82 -11.00 -21.33 19.42
C PHE A 82 -10.90 -20.88 20.88
N ASP A 83 -10.16 -21.63 21.67
CA ASP A 83 -9.81 -21.32 23.05
C ASP A 83 -8.46 -20.59 23.08
N SER A 84 -8.46 -19.36 23.59
CA SER A 84 -7.26 -18.50 23.64
C SER A 84 -6.18 -19.01 24.59
N GLU A 85 -6.55 -19.75 25.64
CA GLU A 85 -5.59 -20.33 26.59
C GLU A 85 -4.95 -21.60 26.01
N LYS A 86 -5.75 -22.45 25.38
CA LYS A 86 -5.29 -23.68 24.73
C LYS A 86 -4.76 -23.43 23.33
N LYS A 87 -5.03 -22.25 22.74
CA LYS A 87 -4.68 -21.86 21.37
C LYS A 87 -5.08 -22.91 20.32
N CYS A 88 -6.24 -23.53 20.48
CA CYS A 88 -6.74 -24.55 19.58
C CYS A 88 -8.27 -24.54 19.52
N ALA A 89 -8.78 -25.17 18.47
CA ALA A 89 -10.20 -25.46 18.26
C ALA A 89 -10.37 -26.97 17.93
N THR A 90 -11.47 -27.58 18.34
CA THR A 90 -11.74 -28.99 18.08
C THR A 90 -13.15 -29.19 17.58
N VAL A 91 -13.33 -30.21 16.72
CA VAL A 91 -14.65 -30.72 16.30
C VAL A 91 -14.67 -32.20 16.54
N LYS A 92 -15.65 -32.67 17.32
CA LYS A 92 -15.89 -34.07 17.61
C LYS A 92 -17.02 -34.59 16.74
N LEU A 93 -16.77 -35.69 16.06
CA LEU A 93 -17.78 -36.40 15.27
C LEU A 93 -18.46 -37.50 16.05
N LYS A 94 -19.69 -37.87 15.68
CA LYS A 94 -20.50 -38.94 16.32
C LYS A 94 -19.83 -40.32 16.26
N ASN A 95 -18.91 -40.55 15.33
CA ASN A 95 -18.11 -41.76 15.24
C ASN A 95 -16.91 -41.81 16.20
N GLY A 96 -16.73 -40.76 17.03
CA GLY A 96 -15.63 -40.64 17.98
C GLY A 96 -14.37 -40.00 17.44
N LEU A 97 -14.29 -39.68 16.14
CA LEU A 97 -13.17 -38.95 15.53
C LEU A 97 -13.20 -37.49 16.01
N VAL A 98 -12.03 -36.95 16.36
CA VAL A 98 -11.90 -35.54 16.73
C VAL A 98 -10.90 -34.87 15.80
N TYR A 99 -11.31 -33.82 15.10
CA TYR A 99 -10.40 -32.94 14.39
C TYR A 99 -9.92 -31.81 15.31
N TRP A 100 -8.64 -31.59 15.27
CA TRP A 100 -7.94 -30.62 16.14
C TRP A 100 -7.11 -29.65 15.31
N LYS A 101 -7.40 -28.34 15.41
CA LYS A 101 -6.71 -27.26 14.73
C LYS A 101 -6.15 -26.30 15.76
N GLY A 102 -4.87 -25.91 15.65
CA GLY A 102 -4.29 -24.96 16.60
C GLY A 102 -2.83 -24.65 16.38
N ALA A 103 -2.27 -23.90 17.35
CA ALA A 103 -0.86 -23.57 17.37
C ALA A 103 0.00 -24.83 17.40
N THR A 104 1.01 -24.88 16.55
CA THR A 104 1.80 -26.08 16.33
C THR A 104 2.50 -26.55 17.60
N GLU A 105 3.00 -25.62 18.41
CA GLU A 105 3.68 -25.92 19.68
C GLU A 105 2.77 -26.70 20.66
N ASN A 106 1.46 -26.50 20.60
CA ASN A 106 0.51 -27.15 21.49
C ASN A 106 0.07 -28.54 21.01
N ILE A 107 0.26 -28.83 19.73
CA ILE A 107 -0.18 -30.07 19.06
C ILE A 107 0.99 -31.04 18.92
N ILE A 108 2.16 -30.56 18.47
CA ILE A 108 3.30 -31.40 18.05
C ILE A 108 3.79 -32.36 19.14
N ASP A 109 3.78 -31.93 20.41
CA ASP A 109 4.21 -32.73 21.55
C ASP A 109 3.24 -33.91 21.87
N LYS A 110 2.02 -33.86 21.34
CA LYS A 110 0.99 -34.89 21.59
C LYS A 110 0.80 -35.81 20.39
N VAL A 111 1.49 -35.53 19.28
CA VAL A 111 1.44 -36.33 18.07
C VAL A 111 2.11 -37.69 18.30
N THR A 112 1.42 -38.77 17.94
CA THR A 112 1.93 -40.15 18.00
C THR A 112 2.13 -40.71 16.59
N HIS A 113 1.36 -40.25 15.62
CA HIS A 113 1.40 -40.69 14.23
C HIS A 113 1.26 -39.48 13.31
N TYR A 114 1.59 -39.64 12.05
CA TYR A 114 1.33 -38.66 11.02
C TYR A 114 0.72 -39.27 9.77
N MET A 115 0.00 -38.48 9.01
CA MET A 115 -0.63 -38.85 7.76
C MET A 115 0.19 -38.34 6.57
N LEU A 116 0.45 -39.18 5.60
CA LEU A 116 1.01 -38.81 4.32
C LEU A 116 -0.07 -38.20 3.39
N PRO A 117 0.28 -37.48 2.34
CA PRO A 117 -0.69 -36.89 1.41
C PRO A 117 -1.62 -37.90 0.73
N ASP A 118 -1.21 -39.13 0.60
CA ASP A 118 -2.00 -40.28 0.08
C ASP A 118 -2.96 -40.91 1.11
N GLY A 119 -2.89 -40.45 2.38
CA GLY A 119 -3.74 -40.93 3.48
C GLY A 119 -3.13 -42.09 4.30
N GLU A 120 -1.92 -42.56 3.99
CA GLU A 120 -1.23 -43.56 4.82
C GLU A 120 -0.78 -42.96 6.14
N GLU A 121 -1.04 -43.68 7.25
CA GLU A 121 -0.61 -43.28 8.59
C GLU A 121 0.69 -43.98 8.98
N ARG A 122 1.63 -43.22 9.55
CA ARG A 122 2.90 -43.75 10.06
C ARG A 122 3.17 -43.25 11.47
N GLU A 123 3.98 -44.02 12.21
CA GLU A 123 4.41 -43.62 13.54
C GLU A 123 5.29 -42.36 13.49
N PHE A 124 5.01 -41.39 14.36
CA PHE A 124 5.75 -40.15 14.46
C PHE A 124 6.94 -40.30 15.40
N THR A 125 8.12 -40.42 14.82
CA THR A 125 9.37 -40.62 15.57
C THR A 125 9.96 -39.32 16.03
N LYS A 126 10.94 -39.40 16.95
CA LYS A 126 11.71 -38.21 17.36
C LYS A 126 12.45 -37.55 16.17
N ALA A 127 12.98 -38.37 15.25
CA ALA A 127 13.65 -37.88 14.06
C ALA A 127 12.71 -37.12 13.11
N ASP A 128 11.44 -37.56 13.01
CA ASP A 128 10.43 -36.85 12.22
C ASP A 128 10.05 -35.53 12.89
N LYS A 129 9.90 -35.52 14.21
CA LYS A 129 9.65 -34.30 14.98
C LYS A 129 10.76 -33.26 14.78
N ASP A 130 12.03 -33.66 14.90
CA ASP A 130 13.18 -32.77 14.70
C ASP A 130 13.16 -32.15 13.28
N LYS A 131 12.82 -32.93 12.25
CA LYS A 131 12.69 -32.44 10.86
C LYS A 131 11.53 -31.46 10.69
N VAL A 132 10.37 -31.76 11.27
CA VAL A 132 9.21 -30.87 11.23
C VAL A 132 9.52 -29.54 11.90
N GLU A 133 10.18 -29.57 13.08
CA GLU A 133 10.59 -28.37 13.82
C GLU A 133 11.62 -27.55 13.03
N GLU A 134 12.58 -28.20 12.36
CA GLU A 134 13.53 -27.52 11.46
C GLU A 134 12.81 -26.77 10.33
N GLN A 135 11.87 -27.45 9.66
CA GLN A 135 11.07 -26.82 8.60
C GLN A 135 10.18 -25.71 9.15
N MET A 136 9.57 -25.89 10.30
CA MET A 136 8.79 -24.84 10.95
C MET A 136 9.63 -23.58 11.18
N HIS A 137 10.86 -23.74 11.71
CA HIS A 137 11.80 -22.61 11.88
C HIS A 137 12.17 -21.96 10.53
N ALA A 138 12.39 -22.77 9.49
CA ALA A 138 12.68 -22.25 8.16
C ALA A 138 11.50 -21.46 7.59
N GLN A 139 10.28 -21.96 7.73
CA GLN A 139 9.07 -21.28 7.25
C GLN A 139 8.72 -20.04 8.08
N ALA A 140 8.95 -20.08 9.40
CA ALA A 140 8.78 -18.90 10.26
C ALA A 140 9.73 -17.76 9.84
N LYS A 141 10.97 -18.05 9.46
CA LYS A 141 11.91 -17.08 8.88
C LYS A 141 11.43 -16.52 7.53
N ARG A 142 10.63 -17.27 6.79
CA ARG A 142 9.94 -16.82 5.55
C ARG A 142 8.61 -16.11 5.82
N THR A 143 8.34 -15.75 7.09
CA THR A 143 7.12 -15.01 7.51
C THR A 143 5.81 -15.78 7.44
N MET A 144 5.88 -17.09 7.34
CA MET A 144 4.70 -17.93 7.34
C MET A 144 4.09 -18.00 8.74
N LYS A 145 2.78 -17.86 8.82
CA LYS A 145 2.01 -18.21 10.02
C LYS A 145 1.76 -19.71 9.99
N LEU A 146 2.14 -20.40 11.05
CA LEU A 146 2.04 -21.84 11.13
C LEU A 146 0.80 -22.24 11.93
N LEU A 147 0.06 -23.21 11.41
CA LEU A 147 -1.15 -23.77 12.02
C LEU A 147 -1.12 -25.28 11.82
N SER A 148 -1.23 -26.07 12.88
CA SER A 148 -1.31 -27.52 12.75
C SER A 148 -2.75 -28.01 12.70
N VAL A 149 -2.98 -29.02 11.86
CA VAL A 149 -4.20 -29.80 11.81
C VAL A 149 -3.86 -31.25 12.16
N ALA A 150 -4.58 -31.81 13.12
CA ALA A 150 -4.43 -33.18 13.56
C ALA A 150 -5.80 -33.83 13.72
N LYS A 151 -5.85 -35.16 13.73
CA LYS A 151 -7.02 -35.95 14.13
C LYS A 151 -6.70 -36.84 15.33
N ILE A 152 -7.69 -37.09 16.14
CA ILE A 152 -7.62 -38.04 17.26
C ILE A 152 -8.60 -39.16 16.97
N SER A 153 -8.09 -40.37 16.86
CA SER A 153 -8.86 -41.57 16.60
C SER A 153 -8.19 -42.75 17.28
N ASP A 154 -8.95 -43.63 17.93
CA ASP A 154 -8.48 -44.87 18.56
C ASP A 154 -7.30 -44.68 19.53
N GLY A 155 -7.31 -43.56 20.27
CA GLY A 155 -6.24 -43.21 21.21
C GLY A 155 -4.95 -42.69 20.56
N LYS A 156 -4.92 -42.52 19.24
CA LYS A 156 -3.80 -41.94 18.49
C LYS A 156 -4.08 -40.50 18.16
N THR A 157 -3.05 -39.67 18.25
CA THR A 157 -3.05 -38.29 17.72
C THR A 157 -2.22 -38.28 16.43
N VAL A 158 -2.89 -38.09 15.31
CA VAL A 158 -2.31 -38.15 13.96
C VAL A 158 -2.16 -36.75 13.41
N LEU A 159 -0.94 -36.28 13.19
CA LEU A 159 -0.67 -35.01 12.50
C LEU A 159 -1.04 -35.15 11.02
N MET A 160 -2.00 -34.38 10.56
CA MET A 160 -2.38 -34.34 9.16
C MET A 160 -1.46 -33.45 8.35
N ALA A 161 -1.18 -32.24 8.86
CA ALA A 161 -0.18 -31.32 8.30
C ALA A 161 0.08 -30.13 9.22
N VAL A 162 1.23 -29.48 9.04
CA VAL A 162 1.45 -28.10 9.46
C VAL A 162 1.23 -27.19 8.26
N LEU A 163 0.26 -26.30 8.37
CA LEU A 163 -0.18 -25.37 7.35
C LEU A 163 0.68 -24.12 7.40
N CYS A 164 1.23 -23.70 6.26
CA CYS A 164 2.01 -22.48 6.10
C CYS A 164 1.14 -21.42 5.42
N LEU A 165 0.70 -20.43 6.20
CA LEU A 165 -0.14 -19.34 5.71
C LEU A 165 0.67 -18.05 5.59
N ARG A 166 0.46 -17.28 4.51
CA ARG A 166 1.11 -16.01 4.26
C ARG A 166 0.10 -14.97 3.79
N ASP A 167 0.33 -13.70 4.17
CA ASP A 167 -0.30 -12.57 3.55
C ASP A 167 0.53 -12.15 2.32
N ASN A 168 0.02 -12.44 1.13
CA ASN A 168 0.74 -12.23 -0.11
C ASN A 168 0.86 -10.72 -0.42
N VAL A 169 2.00 -10.34 -0.99
CA VAL A 169 2.18 -9.01 -1.58
C VAL A 169 1.19 -8.87 -2.75
N ARG A 170 0.58 -7.71 -2.86
CA ARG A 170 -0.32 -7.39 -3.97
C ARG A 170 0.46 -7.33 -5.28
N THR A 171 -0.07 -7.90 -6.32
CA THR A 171 0.58 -7.89 -7.65
C THR A 171 0.79 -6.48 -8.19
N ASP A 172 -0.18 -5.59 -7.94
CA ASP A 172 -0.11 -4.17 -8.32
C ASP A 172 0.90 -3.37 -7.48
N ALA A 173 1.27 -3.85 -6.29
CA ALA A 173 2.21 -3.17 -5.42
C ALA A 173 3.64 -3.17 -5.98
N VAL A 174 4.10 -4.30 -6.52
CA VAL A 174 5.47 -4.44 -7.05
C VAL A 174 5.71 -3.47 -8.21
N GLU A 175 4.81 -3.47 -9.20
CA GLU A 175 4.89 -2.57 -10.34
C GLU A 175 4.79 -1.10 -9.91
N THR A 176 3.86 -0.80 -9.01
CA THR A 176 3.65 0.57 -8.52
C THR A 176 4.85 1.10 -7.74
N VAL A 177 5.46 0.29 -6.87
CA VAL A 177 6.67 0.66 -6.12
C VAL A 177 7.82 0.98 -7.09
N GLN A 178 7.99 0.19 -8.14
CA GLN A 178 9.01 0.46 -9.14
C GLN A 178 8.75 1.79 -9.87
N ILE A 179 7.52 2.03 -10.34
CA ILE A 179 7.14 3.29 -10.99
C ILE A 179 7.37 4.51 -10.08
N LEU A 180 7.03 4.39 -8.79
CA LEU A 180 7.24 5.46 -7.82
C LEU A 180 8.73 5.73 -7.59
N ASN A 181 9.55 4.68 -7.45
CA ASN A 181 11.01 4.81 -7.32
C ASN A 181 11.63 5.47 -8.57
N ASP A 182 11.21 5.06 -9.76
CA ASP A 182 11.66 5.64 -11.05
C ASP A 182 11.22 7.11 -11.19
N ALA A 183 10.11 7.48 -10.55
CA ALA A 183 9.62 8.85 -10.45
C ALA A 183 10.35 9.70 -9.39
N GLY A 184 11.39 9.16 -8.75
CA GLY A 184 12.16 9.81 -7.69
C GLY A 184 11.46 9.85 -6.33
N ILE A 185 10.39 9.08 -6.14
CA ILE A 185 9.63 9.02 -4.89
C ILE A 185 10.12 7.82 -4.08
N GLN A 186 10.71 8.09 -2.93
CA GLN A 186 11.16 7.06 -2.00
C GLN A 186 9.95 6.38 -1.34
N VAL A 187 9.85 5.07 -1.50
CA VAL A 187 8.84 4.26 -0.79
C VAL A 187 9.47 3.67 0.48
N VAL A 188 8.83 3.90 1.63
CA VAL A 188 9.27 3.39 2.93
C VAL A 188 8.14 2.58 3.56
N MET A 189 8.43 1.34 3.93
CA MET A 189 7.52 0.46 4.65
C MET A 189 7.68 0.65 6.15
N VAL A 190 6.59 1.01 6.84
CA VAL A 190 6.57 1.15 8.31
C VAL A 190 5.50 0.24 8.88
N THR A 191 5.92 -0.85 9.56
CA THR A 191 5.01 -1.90 10.02
C THR A 191 5.28 -2.27 11.47
N GLY A 192 4.23 -2.75 12.16
CA GLY A 192 4.34 -3.38 13.49
C GLY A 192 4.86 -4.81 13.47
N ASP A 193 5.04 -5.41 12.29
CA ASP A 193 5.50 -6.79 12.12
C ASP A 193 6.97 -6.96 12.55
N ALA A 194 7.38 -8.23 12.76
CA ALA A 194 8.77 -8.59 13.03
C ALA A 194 9.68 -8.20 11.85
N GLU A 195 10.96 -7.97 12.13
CA GLU A 195 11.93 -7.50 11.15
C GLU A 195 12.07 -8.46 9.98
N GLU A 196 12.16 -9.75 10.23
CA GLU A 196 12.30 -10.78 9.20
C GLU A 196 11.11 -10.76 8.24
N THR A 197 9.89 -10.57 8.79
CA THR A 197 8.65 -10.45 8.01
C THR A 197 8.66 -9.19 7.15
N ALA A 198 8.99 -8.06 7.75
CA ALA A 198 9.01 -6.78 7.08
C ALA A 198 10.04 -6.75 5.94
N VAL A 199 11.25 -7.29 6.18
CA VAL A 199 12.32 -7.40 5.18
C VAL A 199 11.90 -8.29 4.01
N ALA A 200 11.29 -9.45 4.28
CA ALA A 200 10.85 -10.36 3.21
C ALA A 200 9.77 -9.71 2.33
N ILE A 201 8.76 -9.09 2.94
CA ILE A 201 7.71 -8.36 2.20
C ILE A 201 8.30 -7.19 1.42
N ALA A 202 9.22 -6.43 2.00
CA ALA A 202 9.85 -5.29 1.34
C ALA A 202 10.72 -5.71 0.14
N LYS A 203 11.42 -6.84 0.23
CA LYS A 203 12.17 -7.43 -0.90
C LYS A 203 11.21 -7.86 -2.01
N GLU A 204 10.15 -8.59 -1.67
CA GLU A 204 9.16 -9.07 -2.62
C GLU A 204 8.43 -7.90 -3.32
N ALA A 205 8.14 -6.82 -2.58
CA ALA A 205 7.51 -5.61 -3.11
C ALA A 205 8.47 -4.69 -3.89
N GLY A 206 9.76 -4.98 -3.93
CA GLY A 206 10.77 -4.13 -4.59
C GLY A 206 11.10 -2.82 -3.86
N ILE A 207 10.72 -2.71 -2.58
CA ILE A 207 11.05 -1.56 -1.72
C ILE A 207 12.51 -1.64 -1.28
N LEU A 208 12.97 -2.84 -0.96
CA LEU A 208 14.34 -3.15 -0.57
C LEU A 208 15.07 -3.76 -1.78
N ALA A 209 15.80 -2.94 -2.54
CA ALA A 209 16.43 -3.33 -3.78
C ALA A 209 17.98 -3.39 -3.71
N ASP A 210 18.61 -2.53 -2.92
CA ASP A 210 20.07 -2.45 -2.78
C ASP A 210 20.50 -2.69 -1.33
N GLU A 211 20.85 -3.94 -1.00
CA GLU A 211 21.24 -4.33 0.35
C GLU A 211 22.47 -3.55 0.92
N LYS A 212 23.23 -2.86 0.08
CA LYS A 212 24.40 -2.08 0.53
C LYS A 212 24.06 -0.64 0.89
N LYS A 213 22.98 -0.11 0.33
CA LYS A 213 22.56 1.28 0.53
C LYS A 213 21.27 1.39 1.34
N ASP A 214 20.36 0.45 1.14
CA ASP A 214 19.07 0.47 1.78
C ASP A 214 19.17 0.14 3.26
N VAL A 215 18.54 0.95 4.10
CA VAL A 215 18.57 0.83 5.55
C VAL A 215 17.26 0.24 6.05
N VAL A 216 17.40 -0.73 6.93
CA VAL A 216 16.31 -1.33 7.71
C VAL A 216 16.56 -0.97 9.17
N LEU A 217 15.52 -0.51 9.88
CA LEU A 217 15.57 -0.23 11.30
C LEU A 217 14.43 -0.94 12.02
N THR A 218 14.71 -1.37 13.23
CA THR A 218 13.67 -1.73 14.21
C THR A 218 13.25 -0.50 15.01
N HIS A 219 12.08 -0.56 15.67
CA HIS A 219 11.67 0.48 16.63
C HIS A 219 12.78 0.79 17.65
N GLU A 220 13.40 -0.26 18.24
CA GLU A 220 14.43 -0.11 19.27
C GLU A 220 15.70 0.58 18.76
N GLU A 221 16.12 0.30 17.53
CA GLU A 221 17.25 0.97 16.89
C GLU A 221 16.92 2.42 16.56
N MET A 222 15.72 2.67 16.05
CA MET A 222 15.25 4.02 15.76
C MET A 222 15.09 4.88 17.03
N GLU A 223 14.70 4.28 18.16
CA GLU A 223 14.57 4.98 19.44
C GLU A 223 15.93 5.42 20.00
N LYS A 224 17.00 4.65 19.71
CA LYS A 224 18.38 4.99 20.13
C LYS A 224 18.99 6.13 19.32
N LEU A 225 18.48 6.39 18.12
CA LEU A 225 18.97 7.46 17.26
C LEU A 225 18.36 8.81 17.66
N SER A 226 19.21 9.83 17.77
CA SER A 226 18.76 11.23 17.86
C SER A 226 18.07 11.65 16.55
N ASP A 227 17.28 12.71 16.59
CA ASP A 227 16.61 13.24 15.39
C ASP A 227 17.61 13.64 14.29
N GLU A 228 18.78 14.19 14.67
CA GLU A 228 19.82 14.55 13.71
C GLU A 228 20.51 13.35 13.07
N GLU A 229 20.68 12.26 13.79
CA GLU A 229 21.20 11.00 13.25
C GLU A 229 20.17 10.34 12.34
N LEU A 230 18.91 10.32 12.74
CA LEU A 230 17.84 9.75 11.96
C LEU A 230 17.62 10.50 10.64
N LYS A 231 17.73 11.85 10.63
CA LYS A 231 17.70 12.65 9.39
C LYS A 231 18.78 12.26 8.37
N LYS A 232 19.96 11.85 8.83
CA LYS A 232 21.05 11.37 7.94
C LYS A 232 20.76 10.02 7.32
N VAL A 233 19.99 9.19 8.03
CA VAL A 233 19.61 7.84 7.60
C VAL A 233 18.39 7.86 6.67
N LEU A 234 17.47 8.81 6.87
CA LEU A 234 16.20 8.91 6.14
C LEU A 234 16.31 8.75 4.62
N PRO A 235 17.31 9.32 3.90
CA PRO A 235 17.38 9.17 2.45
C PRO A 235 17.54 7.72 1.97
N ASN A 236 18.12 6.86 2.81
CA ASN A 236 18.36 5.46 2.51
C ASN A 236 17.41 4.51 3.26
N LEU A 237 16.56 5.04 4.13
CA LEU A 237 15.61 4.23 4.92
C LEU A 237 14.57 3.60 4.00
N ARG A 238 14.38 2.30 4.10
CA ARG A 238 13.38 1.54 3.34
C ARG A 238 12.37 0.82 4.20
N VAL A 239 12.78 0.34 5.36
CA VAL A 239 11.91 -0.44 6.25
C VAL A 239 12.09 0.00 7.69
N VAL A 240 10.97 0.18 8.39
CA VAL A 240 10.92 0.24 9.86
C VAL A 240 9.99 -0.85 10.37
N SER A 241 10.55 -1.79 11.11
CA SER A 241 9.84 -2.93 11.69
C SER A 241 9.53 -2.72 13.17
N ARG A 242 8.56 -3.47 13.71
CA ARG A 242 8.06 -3.34 15.09
C ARG A 242 7.67 -1.91 15.47
N ALA A 243 7.32 -1.09 14.48
CA ALA A 243 7.02 0.32 14.64
C ALA A 243 5.80 0.56 15.53
N LYS A 244 5.91 1.55 16.40
CA LYS A 244 4.81 2.08 17.20
C LYS A 244 4.11 3.23 16.45
N PRO A 245 2.88 3.61 16.79
CA PRO A 245 2.16 4.72 16.15
C PRO A 245 2.93 6.04 16.14
N LEU A 246 3.66 6.34 17.20
CA LEU A 246 4.47 7.56 17.32
C LEU A 246 5.67 7.58 16.37
N ASP A 247 6.22 6.42 16.02
CA ASP A 247 7.34 6.32 15.11
C ASP A 247 6.97 6.79 13.71
N LYS A 248 5.77 6.42 13.24
CA LYS A 248 5.23 6.86 11.95
C LYS A 248 5.14 8.39 11.89
N LYS A 249 4.62 9.02 12.94
CA LYS A 249 4.53 10.48 13.04
C LYS A 249 5.92 11.13 13.09
N ARG A 250 6.88 10.55 13.86
CA ARG A 250 8.25 11.04 13.97
C ARG A 250 8.96 11.02 12.61
N LEU A 251 8.86 9.92 11.86
CA LEU A 251 9.44 9.78 10.52
C LEU A 251 8.90 10.82 9.55
N VAL A 252 7.58 11.01 9.50
CA VAL A 252 6.95 12.05 8.67
C VAL A 252 7.49 13.42 9.04
N SER A 253 7.49 13.77 10.34
CA SER A 253 7.97 15.09 10.80
C SER A 253 9.43 15.35 10.45
N LEU A 254 10.31 14.35 10.63
CA LEU A 254 11.74 14.50 10.31
C LEU A 254 11.98 14.56 8.81
N SER A 255 11.23 13.81 8.01
CA SER A 255 11.29 13.89 6.54
C SER A 255 10.88 15.27 6.03
N GLN A 256 9.85 15.87 6.63
CA GLN A 256 9.43 17.25 6.34
C GLN A 256 10.50 18.28 6.71
N GLN A 257 11.24 18.06 7.82
CA GLN A 257 12.33 18.95 8.25
C GLN A 257 13.55 18.92 7.32
N ILE A 258 13.74 17.86 6.55
CA ILE A 258 14.77 17.79 5.50
C ILE A 258 14.23 18.19 4.11
N ASP A 259 13.14 18.96 4.10
CA ASP A 259 12.52 19.56 2.92
C ASP A 259 11.85 18.57 1.95
N ASN A 260 11.48 17.37 2.40
CA ASN A 260 10.71 16.43 1.61
C ASN A 260 9.21 16.68 1.72
N VAL A 261 8.49 16.50 0.61
CA VAL A 261 7.04 16.36 0.61
C VAL A 261 6.70 14.93 0.95
N CYS A 262 5.96 14.72 2.03
CA CYS A 262 5.64 13.40 2.58
C CYS A 262 4.20 13.00 2.31
N GLY A 263 3.99 11.89 1.61
CA GLY A 263 2.74 11.16 1.60
C GLY A 263 2.74 10.07 2.68
N MET A 264 1.63 9.87 3.36
CA MET A 264 1.45 8.78 4.32
C MET A 264 0.23 7.95 3.96
N THR A 265 0.37 6.63 3.97
CA THR A 265 -0.76 5.70 3.81
C THR A 265 -1.10 5.02 5.13
N GLY A 266 -2.37 4.80 5.40
CA GLY A 266 -2.80 4.10 6.61
C GLY A 266 -4.24 3.60 6.54
N ASP A 267 -4.55 2.56 7.31
CA ASP A 267 -5.87 1.92 7.40
C ASP A 267 -6.41 1.83 8.83
N GLY A 268 -5.56 2.04 9.83
CA GLY A 268 -5.89 1.88 11.24
C GLY A 268 -5.97 3.18 12.04
N VAL A 269 -6.58 3.10 13.21
CA VAL A 269 -6.63 4.19 14.20
C VAL A 269 -5.22 4.67 14.58
N ASN A 270 -4.27 3.73 14.60
CA ASN A 270 -2.87 3.99 14.94
C ASN A 270 -2.14 4.86 13.89
N ASP A 271 -2.66 4.94 12.67
CA ASP A 271 -2.08 5.70 11.57
C ASP A 271 -2.58 7.15 11.53
N ALA A 272 -3.70 7.45 12.16
CA ALA A 272 -4.33 8.76 12.12
C ALA A 272 -3.41 9.94 12.50
N PRO A 273 -2.55 9.84 13.54
CA PRO A 273 -1.62 10.93 13.86
C PRO A 273 -0.57 11.18 12.78
N ALA A 274 -0.14 10.14 12.05
CA ALA A 274 0.83 10.26 10.97
C ALA A 274 0.16 10.73 9.67
N LEU A 275 -1.07 10.28 9.39
CA LEU A 275 -1.89 10.76 8.27
C LEU A 275 -2.11 12.28 8.36
N LYS A 276 -2.51 12.78 9.54
CA LYS A 276 -2.66 14.22 9.77
C LYS A 276 -1.37 15.02 9.71
N GLN A 277 -0.24 14.41 10.05
CA GLN A 277 1.07 15.09 10.04
C GLN A 277 1.63 15.19 8.62
N ALA A 278 1.31 14.26 7.73
CA ALA A 278 1.80 14.22 6.36
C ALA A 278 1.36 15.44 5.54
N ASP A 279 2.06 15.72 4.44
CA ASP A 279 1.63 16.74 3.49
C ASP A 279 0.41 16.26 2.68
N ILE A 280 0.26 14.94 2.52
CA ILE A 280 -0.94 14.26 2.00
C ILE A 280 -1.12 12.95 2.76
N GLY A 281 -2.25 12.80 3.44
CA GLY A 281 -2.68 11.57 4.08
C GLY A 281 -3.59 10.75 3.15
N PHE A 282 -3.20 9.51 2.81
CA PHE A 282 -4.00 8.57 2.04
C PHE A 282 -4.61 7.53 2.96
N ALA A 283 -5.90 7.59 3.21
CA ALA A 283 -6.61 6.56 3.95
C ALA A 283 -7.13 5.47 3.00
N MET A 284 -7.04 4.20 3.42
CA MET A 284 -7.59 3.09 2.65
C MET A 284 -9.12 3.03 2.81
N GLY A 285 -9.84 2.62 1.76
CA GLY A 285 -11.30 2.63 1.73
C GLY A 285 -11.95 1.64 2.68
N ASP A 286 -11.28 0.52 2.98
CA ASP A 286 -11.68 -0.46 4.00
C ASP A 286 -11.05 -0.17 5.38
N GLY A 287 -10.34 0.95 5.50
CA GLY A 287 -9.78 1.42 6.76
C GLY A 287 -10.84 1.88 7.76
N THR A 288 -10.40 2.11 9.00
CA THR A 288 -11.29 2.62 10.07
C THR A 288 -11.78 4.04 9.76
N ALA A 289 -12.97 4.40 10.25
CA ALA A 289 -13.52 5.75 10.10
C ALA A 289 -12.54 6.83 10.60
N VAL A 290 -11.81 6.55 11.68
CA VAL A 290 -10.81 7.47 12.24
C VAL A 290 -9.65 7.71 11.27
N ALA A 291 -9.20 6.67 10.55
CA ALA A 291 -8.16 6.81 9.52
C ALA A 291 -8.68 7.60 8.32
N GLN A 292 -9.92 7.33 7.89
CA GLN A 292 -10.56 8.04 6.77
C GLN A 292 -10.77 9.52 7.07
N GLU A 293 -11.19 9.88 8.30
CA GLU A 293 -11.31 11.26 8.74
C GLU A 293 -9.96 11.98 8.89
N ALA A 294 -8.89 11.23 9.17
CA ALA A 294 -7.56 11.81 9.32
C ALA A 294 -6.85 12.00 7.97
N GLY A 295 -7.25 11.29 6.92
CA GLY A 295 -6.66 11.37 5.59
C GLY A 295 -7.24 12.52 4.77
N ASP A 296 -6.44 13.05 3.85
CA ASP A 296 -6.87 14.05 2.85
C ASP A 296 -7.55 13.38 1.65
N VAL A 297 -7.19 12.14 1.37
CA VAL A 297 -7.68 11.34 0.24
C VAL A 297 -8.05 9.95 0.72
N VAL A 298 -9.22 9.44 0.31
CA VAL A 298 -9.64 8.05 0.57
C VAL A 298 -9.50 7.21 -0.71
N ILE A 299 -8.72 6.13 -0.63
CA ILE A 299 -8.46 5.19 -1.72
C ILE A 299 -9.51 4.09 -1.71
N LEU A 300 -10.60 4.25 -2.44
CA LEU A 300 -11.78 3.37 -2.39
C LEU A 300 -11.50 1.92 -2.81
N ASN A 301 -10.56 1.70 -3.71
CA ASN A 301 -10.20 0.35 -4.20
C ASN A 301 -9.02 -0.28 -3.45
N ASN A 302 -8.50 0.40 -2.43
CA ASN A 302 -7.36 -0.05 -1.61
C ASN A 302 -6.08 -0.38 -2.42
N SER A 303 -5.93 0.19 -3.63
CA SER A 303 -4.81 -0.08 -4.53
C SER A 303 -3.73 1.00 -4.45
N LEU A 304 -2.46 0.58 -4.38
CA LEU A 304 -1.31 1.49 -4.50
C LEU A 304 -1.26 2.17 -5.89
N THR A 305 -1.81 1.53 -6.92
CA THR A 305 -1.92 2.13 -8.26
C THR A 305 -2.68 3.44 -8.24
N SER A 306 -3.72 3.56 -7.40
CA SER A 306 -4.46 4.81 -7.24
C SER A 306 -3.61 5.93 -6.64
N ILE A 307 -2.64 5.61 -5.79
CA ILE A 307 -1.68 6.60 -5.26
C ILE A 307 -0.75 7.07 -6.37
N LYS A 308 -0.23 6.15 -7.20
CA LYS A 308 0.55 6.49 -8.40
C LYS A 308 -0.24 7.39 -9.35
N ASP A 309 -1.51 7.07 -9.60
CA ASP A 309 -2.40 7.87 -10.45
C ASP A 309 -2.65 9.26 -9.83
N CYS A 310 -2.80 9.34 -8.51
CA CYS A 310 -2.90 10.60 -7.78
C CYS A 310 -1.66 11.47 -7.99
N VAL A 311 -0.45 10.90 -7.91
CA VAL A 311 0.82 11.59 -8.17
C VAL A 311 0.89 12.09 -9.61
N LEU A 312 0.54 11.25 -10.60
CA LEU A 312 0.55 11.61 -12.01
C LEU A 312 -0.42 12.74 -12.31
N ASN A 313 -1.64 12.66 -11.78
CA ASN A 313 -2.66 13.70 -11.92
C ASN A 313 -2.21 15.03 -11.28
N SER A 314 -1.65 14.97 -10.07
CA SER A 314 -1.15 16.15 -9.37
C SER A 314 0.00 16.83 -10.11
N ARG A 315 0.94 16.04 -10.68
CA ARG A 315 2.02 16.56 -11.52
C ARG A 315 1.49 17.20 -12.80
N THR A 316 0.49 16.61 -13.45
CA THR A 316 -0.20 17.19 -14.62
C THR A 316 -0.85 18.52 -14.25
N MET A 317 -1.59 18.56 -13.14
CA MET A 317 -2.24 19.77 -12.64
C MET A 317 -1.23 20.88 -12.34
N ALA A 318 -0.11 20.57 -11.70
CA ALA A 318 0.97 21.54 -11.42
C ALA A 318 1.55 22.13 -12.72
N LYS A 319 1.70 21.32 -13.79
CA LYS A 319 2.12 21.82 -15.11
C LYS A 319 1.08 22.75 -15.74
N SER A 320 -0.19 22.38 -15.67
CA SER A 320 -1.30 23.20 -16.19
C SER A 320 -1.38 24.54 -15.46
N VAL A 321 -1.26 24.55 -14.13
CA VAL A 321 -1.20 25.78 -13.32
C VAL A 321 0.01 26.64 -13.71
N GLY A 322 1.18 26.01 -13.90
CA GLY A 322 2.38 26.73 -14.35
C GLY A 322 2.20 27.42 -15.70
N LYS A 323 1.61 26.73 -16.68
CA LYS A 323 1.28 27.31 -18.01
C LYS A 323 0.27 28.45 -17.91
N PHE A 324 -0.79 28.24 -17.11
CA PHE A 324 -1.77 29.28 -16.86
C PHE A 324 -1.15 30.54 -16.25
N LEU A 325 -0.27 30.39 -15.25
CA LEU A 325 0.42 31.52 -14.61
C LEU A 325 1.34 32.27 -15.59
N ILE A 326 2.07 31.55 -16.46
CA ILE A 326 2.89 32.17 -17.51
C ILE A 326 1.99 33.03 -18.39
N PHE A 327 0.92 32.47 -18.90
CA PHE A 327 -0.01 33.16 -19.77
C PHE A 327 -0.63 34.39 -19.10
N GLN A 328 -1.24 34.22 -17.94
CA GLN A 328 -1.96 35.25 -17.20
C GLN A 328 -1.06 36.41 -16.80
N LEU A 329 0.10 36.12 -16.19
CA LEU A 329 1.02 37.18 -15.75
C LEU A 329 1.69 37.87 -16.93
N THR A 330 1.95 37.17 -18.03
CA THR A 330 2.47 37.77 -19.25
C THR A 330 1.52 38.84 -19.80
N VAL A 331 0.23 38.51 -19.93
CA VAL A 331 -0.76 39.47 -20.45
C VAL A 331 -0.94 40.66 -19.51
N ASN A 332 -1.05 40.39 -18.19
CA ASN A 332 -1.21 41.47 -17.21
C ASN A 332 -0.02 42.41 -17.17
N ILE A 333 1.22 41.90 -17.21
CA ILE A 333 2.42 42.71 -17.23
C ILE A 333 2.54 43.49 -18.57
N SER A 334 2.22 42.87 -19.70
CA SER A 334 2.20 43.53 -21.00
C SER A 334 1.21 44.67 -21.03
N THR A 335 -0.01 44.46 -20.53
CA THR A 335 -1.03 45.50 -20.43
C THR A 335 -0.60 46.65 -19.53
N LEU A 336 0.04 46.34 -18.38
CA LEU A 336 0.58 47.35 -17.48
C LEU A 336 1.70 48.18 -18.17
N LEU A 337 2.66 47.52 -18.84
CA LEU A 337 3.73 48.17 -19.57
C LEU A 337 3.19 49.07 -20.67
N MET A 338 2.19 48.62 -21.43
CA MET A 338 1.53 49.45 -22.46
C MET A 338 0.92 50.73 -21.88
N ASN A 339 0.20 50.62 -20.76
CA ASN A 339 -0.43 51.78 -20.12
C ASN A 339 0.61 52.78 -19.53
N ILE A 340 1.84 52.29 -19.20
CA ILE A 340 2.92 53.16 -18.75
C ILE A 340 3.65 53.83 -19.96
N ILE A 341 3.91 53.06 -21.01
CA ILE A 341 4.72 53.51 -22.16
C ILE A 341 3.89 54.39 -23.10
N ALA A 342 2.63 54.12 -23.34
CA ALA A 342 1.80 54.84 -24.29
C ALA A 342 1.70 56.34 -24.02
N PRO A 343 1.50 56.86 -22.82
CA PRO A 343 1.54 58.30 -22.54
C PRO A 343 2.91 58.91 -22.82
N ILE A 344 4.02 58.17 -22.63
CA ILE A 344 5.39 58.66 -22.95
C ILE A 344 5.58 58.84 -24.44
N LEU A 345 4.92 57.98 -25.25
CA LEU A 345 4.91 58.06 -26.71
C LEU A 345 3.91 59.09 -27.26
N GLY A 346 3.16 59.76 -26.38
CA GLY A 346 2.16 60.77 -26.75
C GLY A 346 0.77 60.17 -27.11
N TRP A 347 0.57 58.90 -26.81
CA TRP A 347 -0.73 58.26 -27.04
C TRP A 347 -1.66 58.45 -25.83
N THR A 348 -2.94 58.73 -26.10
CA THR A 348 -3.95 58.79 -25.07
C THR A 348 -4.47 57.38 -24.82
N GLU A 349 -4.57 56.98 -23.58
CA GLU A 349 -5.15 55.72 -23.04
C GLU A 349 -5.23 54.54 -24.05
N PRO A 350 -4.19 53.71 -24.15
CA PRO A 350 -4.17 52.60 -25.11
C PRO A 350 -5.24 51.54 -24.78
N PHE A 351 -5.60 51.40 -23.48
CA PHE A 351 -6.67 50.53 -22.98
C PHE A 351 -7.50 51.26 -21.93
N SER A 352 -8.82 51.31 -22.14
CA SER A 352 -9.75 51.76 -21.11
C SER A 352 -9.89 50.72 -20.00
N ILE A 353 -10.30 51.16 -18.82
CA ILE A 353 -10.56 50.27 -17.65
C ILE A 353 -11.55 49.13 -18.03
N VAL A 354 -12.58 49.45 -18.81
CA VAL A 354 -13.57 48.47 -19.25
C VAL A 354 -12.95 47.42 -20.18
N GLN A 355 -12.08 47.79 -21.10
CA GLN A 355 -11.38 46.86 -21.97
C GLN A 355 -10.44 45.93 -21.16
N ILE A 356 -9.74 46.45 -20.17
CA ILE A 356 -8.86 45.65 -19.28
C ILE A 356 -9.73 44.65 -18.50
N LEU A 357 -10.85 45.06 -17.97
CA LEU A 357 -11.80 44.16 -17.28
C LEU A 357 -12.33 43.05 -18.22
N TRP A 358 -12.69 43.41 -19.45
CA TRP A 358 -13.15 42.43 -20.43
C TRP A 358 -12.03 41.44 -20.83
N ILE A 359 -10.81 41.94 -21.09
CA ILE A 359 -9.67 41.07 -21.38
C ILE A 359 -9.46 40.07 -20.26
N ASN A 360 -9.41 40.53 -19.00
CA ASN A 360 -9.20 39.65 -17.86
C ASN A 360 -10.36 38.66 -17.72
N LEU A 361 -11.62 39.11 -17.79
CA LEU A 361 -12.77 38.22 -17.60
C LEU A 361 -12.83 37.10 -18.66
N ILE A 362 -12.73 37.46 -19.94
CA ILE A 362 -12.82 36.52 -21.05
C ILE A 362 -11.59 35.61 -21.08
N MET A 363 -10.41 36.22 -20.94
CA MET A 363 -9.14 35.51 -20.99
C MET A 363 -9.00 34.51 -19.85
N ASP A 364 -9.32 34.92 -18.62
CA ASP A 364 -9.22 34.03 -17.44
C ASP A 364 -10.14 32.84 -17.59
N THR A 365 -11.39 33.07 -18.03
CA THR A 365 -12.36 31.99 -18.20
C THR A 365 -11.95 31.01 -19.30
N LEU A 366 -11.61 31.52 -20.49
CA LEU A 366 -11.24 30.66 -21.62
C LEU A 366 -9.89 29.96 -21.41
N ALA A 367 -8.91 30.65 -20.83
CA ALA A 367 -7.60 30.09 -20.54
C ALA A 367 -7.69 29.02 -19.46
N ALA A 368 -8.45 29.26 -18.38
CA ALA A 368 -8.69 28.26 -17.34
C ALA A 368 -9.32 26.99 -17.91
N MET A 369 -10.31 27.12 -18.79
CA MET A 369 -10.92 25.98 -19.49
C MET A 369 -9.91 25.25 -20.40
N ALA A 370 -9.11 25.98 -21.17
CA ALA A 370 -8.14 25.38 -22.08
C ALA A 370 -7.01 24.63 -21.33
N PHE A 371 -6.44 25.23 -20.29
CA PHE A 371 -5.38 24.60 -19.51
C PHE A 371 -5.91 23.52 -18.56
N GLY A 372 -7.15 23.64 -18.07
CA GLY A 372 -7.80 22.61 -17.26
C GLY A 372 -8.08 21.31 -18.02
N GLY A 373 -8.22 21.36 -19.34
CA GLY A 373 -8.40 20.21 -20.22
C GLY A 373 -7.10 19.55 -20.69
N GLU A 374 -5.96 19.84 -20.07
CA GLU A 374 -4.67 19.24 -20.46
C GLU A 374 -4.68 17.72 -20.26
N PRO A 375 -4.23 16.91 -21.26
CA PRO A 375 -4.19 15.48 -21.13
C PRO A 375 -3.14 15.05 -20.12
N ILE A 376 -3.46 13.99 -19.38
CA ILE A 376 -2.52 13.32 -18.47
C ILE A 376 -1.46 12.62 -19.31
N LEU A 377 -0.18 12.92 -19.07
CA LEU A 377 0.94 12.38 -19.83
C LEU A 377 1.90 11.63 -18.90
N ASP A 378 2.13 10.35 -19.17
CA ASP A 378 3.03 9.48 -18.39
C ASP A 378 4.45 10.04 -18.26
N ARG A 379 4.90 10.86 -19.23
CA ARG A 379 6.21 11.53 -19.15
C ARG A 379 6.38 12.40 -17.90
N TYR A 380 5.30 12.88 -17.30
CA TYR A 380 5.36 13.69 -16.08
C TYR A 380 5.77 12.88 -14.83
N MET A 381 5.65 11.54 -14.89
CA MET A 381 6.23 10.69 -13.85
C MET A 381 7.77 10.71 -13.82
N LYS A 382 8.42 11.12 -14.91
CA LYS A 382 9.89 11.26 -14.99
C LYS A 382 10.43 12.56 -14.39
N ASP A 383 9.56 13.50 -14.07
CA ASP A 383 9.96 14.76 -13.42
C ASP A 383 10.43 14.49 -11.99
N GLN A 384 11.42 15.25 -11.54
CA GLN A 384 11.88 15.17 -10.16
C GLN A 384 10.79 15.65 -9.19
N PRO A 385 10.66 15.03 -8.01
CA PRO A 385 9.74 15.49 -6.98
C PRO A 385 10.05 16.92 -6.55
N ALA A 386 9.01 17.72 -6.35
CA ALA A 386 9.14 19.05 -5.78
C ALA A 386 9.51 18.99 -4.29
N LYS A 387 10.28 19.95 -3.84
CA LYS A 387 10.56 20.16 -2.41
C LYS A 387 9.49 21.03 -1.77
N ARG A 388 9.36 20.97 -0.45
CA ARG A 388 8.38 21.78 0.29
C ARG A 388 8.64 23.29 0.13
N THR A 389 9.90 23.69 -0.01
CA THR A 389 10.31 25.09 -0.19
C THR A 389 10.29 25.58 -1.63
N ASP A 390 9.99 24.70 -2.59
CA ASP A 390 9.95 25.08 -4.01
C ASP A 390 8.81 26.06 -4.27
N ASN A 391 9.14 27.15 -4.94
CA ASN A 391 8.16 28.13 -5.39
C ASN A 391 7.49 27.70 -6.69
N ILE A 392 6.16 27.90 -6.79
CA ILE A 392 5.41 27.72 -8.03
C ILE A 392 6.01 28.59 -9.16
N LEU A 393 6.39 29.83 -8.83
CA LEU A 393 7.09 30.72 -9.76
C LEU A 393 8.59 30.40 -9.81
N THR A 394 8.92 29.33 -10.51
CA THR A 394 10.32 28.94 -10.74
C THR A 394 11.09 30.01 -11.51
N PRO A 395 12.47 30.03 -11.47
CA PRO A 395 13.28 30.93 -12.29
C PRO A 395 12.94 30.89 -13.79
N TYR A 396 12.61 29.68 -14.29
CA TYR A 396 12.15 29.47 -15.67
C TYR A 396 10.83 30.21 -15.93
N ILE A 397 9.82 30.03 -15.06
CA ILE A 397 8.50 30.68 -15.20
C ILE A 397 8.67 32.21 -15.17
N LYS A 398 9.47 32.76 -14.23
CA LYS A 398 9.75 34.21 -14.15
C LYS A 398 10.42 34.74 -15.42
N SER A 399 11.41 34.01 -15.94
CA SER A 399 12.09 34.39 -17.18
C SER A 399 11.15 34.35 -18.38
N ALA A 400 10.34 33.29 -18.49
CA ALA A 400 9.35 33.15 -19.56
C ALA A 400 8.35 34.29 -19.55
N ILE A 401 7.81 34.66 -18.37
CA ILE A 401 6.90 35.79 -18.21
C ILE A 401 7.57 37.10 -18.65
N GLY A 402 8.78 37.40 -18.16
CA GLY A 402 9.47 38.62 -18.47
C GLY A 402 9.77 38.78 -19.96
N VAL A 403 10.35 37.76 -20.58
CA VAL A 403 10.68 37.77 -22.01
C VAL A 403 9.41 37.91 -22.88
N SER A 404 8.39 37.12 -22.57
CA SER A 404 7.12 37.15 -23.31
C SER A 404 6.39 38.48 -23.16
N ALA A 405 6.42 39.09 -21.97
CA ALA A 405 5.77 40.37 -21.72
C ALA A 405 6.46 41.50 -22.51
N ILE A 406 7.79 41.52 -22.53
CA ILE A 406 8.57 42.52 -23.34
C ILE A 406 8.25 42.31 -24.83
N PHE A 407 8.25 41.05 -25.31
CA PHE A 407 7.99 40.77 -26.72
C PHE A 407 6.59 41.20 -27.15
N ILE A 408 5.56 40.87 -26.34
CA ILE A 408 4.17 41.28 -26.62
C ILE A 408 4.04 42.82 -26.58
N THR A 409 4.63 43.46 -25.60
CA THR A 409 4.59 44.94 -25.48
C THR A 409 5.22 45.61 -26.70
N LEU A 410 6.42 45.20 -27.12
CA LEU A 410 7.09 45.75 -28.32
C LEU A 410 6.27 45.47 -29.59
N GLY A 411 5.73 44.25 -29.76
CA GLY A 411 4.87 43.92 -30.88
C GLY A 411 3.60 44.76 -30.92
N SER A 412 2.98 45.03 -29.78
CA SER A 412 1.80 45.87 -29.67
C SER A 412 2.12 47.35 -30.03
N ILE A 413 3.26 47.89 -29.60
CA ILE A 413 3.72 49.21 -29.97
C ILE A 413 3.87 49.32 -31.49
N LEU A 414 4.59 48.38 -32.12
CA LEU A 414 4.80 48.38 -33.57
C LEU A 414 3.49 48.31 -34.37
N ILE A 415 2.51 47.53 -33.90
CA ILE A 415 1.19 47.44 -34.54
C ILE A 415 0.43 48.77 -34.42
N LEU A 416 0.42 49.37 -33.23
CA LEU A 416 -0.29 50.64 -33.01
C LEU A 416 0.33 51.81 -33.77
N GLU A 417 1.65 51.87 -33.89
CA GLU A 417 2.33 52.88 -34.75
C GLU A 417 1.95 52.75 -36.23
N ASN A 418 1.88 51.51 -36.74
CA ASN A 418 1.52 51.29 -38.14
C ASN A 418 0.01 51.51 -38.46
N ILE A 419 -0.89 51.28 -37.49
CA ILE A 419 -2.32 51.48 -37.63
C ILE A 419 -2.65 52.99 -37.43
N GLY A 420 -1.98 53.65 -36.48
CA GLY A 420 -2.12 55.11 -36.24
C GLY A 420 -1.74 56.01 -37.40
N GLY A 421 -1.02 55.49 -38.39
CA GLY A 421 -0.71 56.22 -39.64
C GLY A 421 -1.82 56.15 -40.72
N ILE A 422 -2.97 55.53 -40.42
CA ILE A 422 -4.10 55.40 -41.33
C ILE A 422 -5.28 56.35 -40.94
N THR A 423 -5.08 57.18 -39.92
CA THR A 423 -5.99 58.32 -39.64
C THR A 423 -5.35 59.61 -40.06
#